data_d11e70b3adeacdbb8564261c1f82a551
#
_entry.id   d11e70b3adeacdbb8564261c1f82a551
#
_cell.length_a   1.000
_cell.length_b   1.000
_cell.length_c   1.000
_cell.angle_alpha   90.00
_cell.angle_beta   90.00
_cell.angle_gamma   90.00
#
_symmetry.space_group_name_H-M   'P 1'
#
loop_
_entity.id
_entity.type
_entity.pdbx_description
1 polymer ?
#
loop_
_entity_poly.entity_id
_entity_poly.type
_entity_poly.pdbx_seq_one_letter_code
_entity_poly.pdbx_strand_id
1 'polypeptide(L)'
;MFKVPIVIRGPGPGEKQNEVLTACAEAAQGERALLASAVEGDYKTLVAGAIAYGHPVVAETPIDVNLCKQLNILISDMNLPPERIVIDPLTGGLGYGLEYTYSVMERIRIQALGGDALMRMA
;
A
#
# COMPACT_ATOMS: atom_id res chain seq x y z
N MET A 1 -1.44 24.73 9.99
CA MET A 1 -1.49 23.50 9.22
C MET A 1 -0.13 22.81 9.28
N PHE A 2 -0.09 21.55 9.57
CA PHE A 2 1.16 20.80 9.73
C PHE A 2 1.76 20.47 8.37
N LYS A 3 3.01 20.87 8.12
CA LYS A 3 3.78 20.50 6.91
C LYS A 3 4.68 19.30 7.19
N VAL A 4 4.09 18.21 7.63
CA VAL A 4 4.80 16.94 7.89
C VAL A 4 4.17 15.81 7.09
N PRO A 5 4.95 14.79 6.72
CA PRO A 5 4.38 13.60 6.09
C PRO A 5 3.34 12.94 6.99
N ILE A 6 2.18 12.61 6.42
CA ILE A 6 1.06 12.03 7.16
C ILE A 6 0.69 10.68 6.56
N VAL A 7 0.48 9.69 7.40
CA VAL A 7 -0.13 8.41 7.05
C VAL A 7 -1.53 8.36 7.61
N ILE A 8 -2.52 8.17 6.74
CA ILE A 8 -3.92 8.05 7.15
C ILE A 8 -4.30 6.58 7.10
N ARG A 9 -4.72 6.05 8.23
CA ARG A 9 -5.15 4.66 8.36
C ARG A 9 -6.63 4.61 8.75
N GLY A 10 -7.39 3.72 8.08
CA GLY A 10 -8.79 3.51 8.38
C GLY A 10 -9.03 2.65 9.62
N PRO A 11 -10.27 2.58 10.09
CA PRO A 11 -10.63 1.93 11.36
C PRO A 11 -10.59 0.40 11.33
N GLY A 12 -10.28 -0.22 10.22
CA GLY A 12 -10.24 -1.67 10.08
C GLY A 12 -10.72 -2.13 8.72
N PRO A 13 -10.67 -3.44 8.44
CA PRO A 13 -11.08 -3.96 7.13
C PRO A 13 -12.59 -3.79 6.86
N GLY A 14 -12.95 -3.66 5.59
CA GLY A 14 -14.33 -3.63 5.11
C GLY A 14 -14.75 -2.31 4.44
N GLU A 15 -16.00 -2.23 4.04
CA GLU A 15 -16.56 -1.08 3.32
C GLU A 15 -16.41 0.24 4.07
N LYS A 16 -16.55 0.19 5.40
CA LYS A 16 -16.45 1.35 6.26
C LYS A 16 -15.06 2.00 6.21
N GLN A 17 -14.02 1.18 6.08
CA GLN A 17 -12.66 1.69 5.88
C GLN A 17 -12.54 2.48 4.58
N ASN A 18 -13.11 1.97 3.49
CA ASN A 18 -13.07 2.64 2.20
C ASN A 18 -13.81 3.97 2.20
N GLU A 19 -14.97 4.04 2.82
CA GLU A 19 -15.72 5.28 2.97
C GLU A 19 -14.93 6.33 3.76
N VAL A 20 -14.37 5.93 4.90
CA VAL A 20 -13.57 6.82 5.75
C VAL A 20 -12.31 7.28 5.02
N LEU A 21 -11.58 6.37 4.39
CA LEU A 21 -10.36 6.72 3.67
C LEU A 21 -10.62 7.60 2.44
N THR A 22 -11.72 7.38 1.74
CA THR A 22 -12.12 8.24 0.60
C THR A 22 -12.45 9.65 1.08
N ALA A 23 -13.19 9.79 2.19
CA ALA A 23 -13.47 11.09 2.78
C ALA A 23 -12.20 11.78 3.27
N CYS A 24 -11.28 11.04 3.87
CA CYS A 24 -9.99 11.58 4.29
C CYS A 24 -9.13 12.01 3.10
N ALA A 25 -9.13 11.25 2.02
CA ALA A 25 -8.41 11.59 0.79
C ALA A 25 -8.91 12.90 0.20
N GLU A 26 -10.23 13.10 0.19
CA GLU A 26 -10.85 14.34 -0.26
C GLU A 26 -10.47 15.51 0.65
N ALA A 27 -10.55 15.32 1.96
CA ALA A 27 -10.20 16.35 2.94
C ALA A 27 -8.71 16.75 2.88
N ALA A 28 -7.84 15.81 2.54
CA ALA A 28 -6.40 16.03 2.39
C ALA A 28 -6.00 16.40 0.95
N GLN A 29 -6.94 16.77 0.11
CA GLN A 29 -6.68 17.16 -1.28
C GLN A 29 -5.67 18.32 -1.33
N GLY A 30 -4.65 18.18 -2.18
CA GLY A 30 -3.56 19.15 -2.29
C GLY A 30 -2.36 18.85 -1.38
N GLU A 31 -2.50 17.95 -0.42
CA GLU A 31 -1.42 17.43 0.39
C GLU A 31 -1.20 15.94 0.06
N ARG A 32 0.04 15.51 -0.02
CA ARG A 32 0.34 14.10 -0.29
C ARG A 32 0.32 13.31 1.01
N ALA A 33 -0.82 12.69 1.31
CA ALA A 33 -0.96 11.79 2.44
C ALA A 33 -0.88 10.33 1.97
N LEU A 34 -0.20 9.47 2.71
CA LEU A 34 -0.16 8.04 2.44
C LEU A 34 -1.43 7.38 2.98
N LEU A 35 -2.21 6.75 2.11
CA LEU A 35 -3.45 6.07 2.50
C LEU A 35 -3.18 4.60 2.81
N ALA A 36 -3.50 4.14 3.98
CA ALA A 36 -3.34 2.75 4.42
C ALA A 36 -4.71 2.12 4.74
N SER A 37 -5.03 0.95 4.25
CA SER A 37 -4.23 0.13 3.34
C SER A 37 -5.13 -0.47 2.28
N ALA A 38 -4.57 -0.71 1.08
CA ALA A 38 -5.25 -1.44 0.03
C ALA A 38 -4.96 -2.94 0.19
N VAL A 39 -6.00 -3.77 0.26
CA VAL A 39 -5.92 -5.23 0.32
C VAL A 39 -6.48 -5.86 -0.95
N GLU A 40 -6.07 -7.08 -1.27
CA GLU A 40 -6.45 -7.74 -2.52
C GLU A 40 -7.97 -7.80 -2.75
N GLY A 41 -8.74 -8.04 -1.68
CA GLY A 41 -10.20 -8.14 -1.78
C GLY A 41 -10.92 -6.80 -1.94
N ASP A 42 -10.28 -5.69 -1.61
CA ASP A 42 -10.97 -4.39 -1.48
C ASP A 42 -10.03 -3.19 -1.73
N TYR A 43 -9.32 -3.23 -2.85
CA TYR A 43 -8.38 -2.16 -3.21
C TYR A 43 -8.97 -1.10 -4.16
N LYS A 44 -10.00 -1.46 -4.91
CA LYS A 44 -10.49 -0.64 -6.03
C LYS A 44 -10.97 0.74 -5.62
N THR A 45 -11.81 0.82 -4.61
CA THR A 45 -12.38 2.09 -4.13
C THR A 45 -11.30 3.01 -3.59
N LEU A 46 -10.40 2.45 -2.78
CA LEU A 46 -9.31 3.21 -2.19
C LEU A 46 -8.33 3.73 -3.24
N VAL A 47 -7.96 2.89 -4.20
CA VAL A 47 -7.04 3.26 -5.28
C VAL A 47 -7.67 4.31 -6.18
N ALA A 48 -8.96 4.19 -6.50
CA ALA A 48 -9.68 5.20 -7.28
C ALA A 48 -9.69 6.57 -6.57
N GLY A 49 -9.94 6.58 -5.27
CA GLY A 49 -9.87 7.81 -4.47
C GLY A 49 -8.45 8.38 -4.41
N ALA A 50 -7.45 7.53 -4.26
CA ALA A 50 -6.05 7.96 -4.26
C ALA A 50 -5.62 8.59 -5.59
N ILE A 51 -6.05 8.03 -6.71
CA ILE A 51 -5.79 8.59 -8.05
C ILE A 51 -6.48 9.94 -8.20
N ALA A 52 -7.75 10.04 -7.80
CA ALA A 52 -8.53 11.26 -7.95
C ALA A 52 -7.93 12.44 -7.17
N TYR A 53 -7.37 12.19 -6.00
CA TYR A 53 -6.84 13.22 -5.11
C TYR A 53 -5.30 13.25 -5.02
N GLY A 54 -4.60 12.39 -5.77
CA GLY A 54 -3.14 12.42 -5.90
C GLY A 54 -2.37 11.87 -4.70
N HIS A 55 -2.90 10.89 -4.00
CA HIS A 55 -2.26 10.26 -2.84
C HIS A 55 -1.56 8.95 -3.18
N PRO A 56 -0.41 8.63 -2.55
CA PRO A 56 0.15 7.28 -2.57
C PRO A 56 -0.66 6.33 -1.68
N VAL A 57 -0.52 5.04 -1.93
CA VAL A 57 -1.29 3.96 -1.27
C VAL A 57 -0.35 2.91 -0.69
N VAL A 58 -0.69 2.38 0.48
CA VAL A 58 -0.05 1.19 1.04
C VAL A 58 -0.73 -0.05 0.49
N ALA A 59 0.03 -0.91 -0.17
CA ALA A 59 -0.41 -2.23 -0.60
C ALA A 59 -0.08 -3.25 0.49
N GLU A 60 -1.10 -3.68 1.22
CA GLU A 60 -0.99 -4.61 2.32
C GLU A 60 -1.33 -6.02 1.87
N THR A 61 -0.42 -6.96 2.10
CA THR A 61 -0.63 -8.37 1.78
C THR A 61 -0.13 -9.25 2.92
N PRO A 62 -0.67 -10.48 3.05
CA PRO A 62 -0.03 -11.47 3.91
C PRO A 62 1.44 -11.67 3.54
N ILE A 63 2.19 -12.31 4.41
CA ILE A 63 3.62 -12.57 4.24
C ILE A 63 3.86 -13.51 3.05
N ASP A 64 3.78 -12.96 1.83
CA ASP A 64 3.93 -13.70 0.56
C ASP A 64 4.38 -12.75 -0.56
N VAL A 65 5.54 -13.03 -1.16
CA VAL A 65 6.12 -12.23 -2.25
C VAL A 65 5.23 -12.23 -3.49
N ASN A 66 4.62 -13.36 -3.81
CA ASN A 66 3.78 -13.50 -5.01
C ASN A 66 2.50 -12.65 -4.89
N LEU A 67 1.88 -12.68 -3.72
CA LEU A 67 0.69 -11.84 -3.45
C LEU A 67 1.03 -10.36 -3.45
N CYS A 68 2.21 -9.98 -2.93
CA CYS A 68 2.69 -8.59 -3.00
C CYS A 68 2.80 -8.12 -4.45
N LYS A 69 3.43 -8.91 -5.30
CA LYS A 69 3.56 -8.58 -6.71
C LYS A 69 2.22 -8.53 -7.43
N GLN A 70 1.34 -9.51 -7.16
CA GLN A 70 0.01 -9.57 -7.75
C GLN A 70 -0.81 -8.33 -7.40
N LEU A 71 -0.83 -7.93 -6.14
CA LEU A 71 -1.55 -6.72 -5.72
C LEU A 71 -0.97 -5.47 -6.37
N ASN A 72 0.34 -5.36 -6.46
CA ASN A 72 0.99 -4.23 -7.14
C ASN A 72 0.62 -4.16 -8.63
N ILE A 73 0.53 -5.31 -9.30
CA ILE A 73 0.05 -5.38 -10.69
C ILE A 73 -1.40 -4.88 -10.78
N LEU A 74 -2.27 -5.36 -9.92
CA LEU A 74 -3.68 -4.97 -9.91
C LEU A 74 -3.86 -3.46 -9.66
N ILE A 75 -3.10 -2.91 -8.72
CA ILE A 75 -3.12 -1.47 -8.44
C ILE A 75 -2.55 -0.67 -9.61
N SER A 76 -1.46 -1.13 -10.20
CA SER A 76 -0.84 -0.48 -11.36
C SER A 76 -1.76 -0.49 -12.58
N ASP A 77 -2.54 -1.54 -12.77
CA ASP A 77 -3.53 -1.66 -13.85
C ASP A 77 -4.65 -0.62 -13.73
N MET A 78 -4.87 -0.07 -12.53
CA MET A 78 -5.78 1.05 -12.30
C MET A 78 -5.15 2.43 -12.60
N ASN A 79 -3.96 2.46 -13.21
CA ASN A 79 -3.19 3.66 -13.57
C ASN A 79 -2.56 4.40 -12.36
N LEU A 80 -2.38 3.75 -11.22
CA LEU A 80 -1.57 4.30 -10.15
C LEU A 80 -0.09 3.96 -10.43
N PRO A 81 0.81 4.98 -10.53
CA PRO A 81 2.23 4.72 -10.80
C PRO A 81 2.88 3.87 -9.70
N PRO A 82 3.82 2.97 -10.04
CA PRO A 82 4.51 2.17 -9.03
C PRO A 82 5.23 2.99 -7.95
N GLU A 83 5.66 4.21 -8.27
CA GLU A 83 6.31 5.13 -7.32
C GLU A 83 5.37 5.60 -6.20
N ARG A 84 4.06 5.42 -6.37
CA ARG A 84 3.04 5.77 -5.38
C ARG A 84 2.52 4.58 -4.60
N ILE A 85 3.15 3.43 -4.74
CA ILE A 85 2.79 2.21 -4.01
C ILE A 85 3.86 1.93 -2.98
N VAL A 86 3.46 1.85 -1.71
CA VAL A 86 4.29 1.39 -0.61
C VAL A 86 3.87 -0.03 -0.25
N ILE A 87 4.82 -0.95 -0.22
CA ILE A 87 4.54 -2.36 0.04
C ILE A 87 4.58 -2.61 1.56
N ASP A 88 3.51 -3.20 2.08
CA ASP A 88 3.44 -3.71 3.45
C ASP A 88 3.17 -5.21 3.43
N PRO A 89 4.21 -6.04 3.63
CA PRO A 89 4.05 -7.49 3.63
C PRO A 89 3.51 -8.04 4.95
N LEU A 90 3.04 -7.21 5.84
CA LEU A 90 2.72 -7.51 7.23
C LEU A 90 3.91 -8.01 8.04
N THR A 91 3.84 -7.90 9.34
CA THR A 91 4.95 -8.28 10.23
C THR A 91 4.53 -9.41 11.16
N GLY A 92 5.27 -10.51 11.10
CA GLY A 92 5.16 -11.58 12.09
C GLY A 92 5.78 -11.19 13.43
N GLY A 93 5.27 -11.76 14.50
CA GLY A 93 5.79 -11.51 15.83
C GLY A 93 7.20 -12.08 16.05
N LEU A 94 7.95 -11.47 16.96
CA LEU A 94 9.25 -11.99 17.38
C LEU A 94 9.10 -13.41 17.96
N GLY A 95 9.84 -14.35 17.41
CA GLY A 95 9.71 -15.77 17.74
C GLY A 95 8.47 -16.45 17.15
N TYR A 96 7.69 -15.73 16.33
CA TYR A 96 6.43 -16.22 15.78
C TYR A 96 6.20 -15.78 14.31
N GLY A 97 7.24 -15.85 13.49
CA GLY A 97 7.16 -15.57 12.06
C GLY A 97 7.89 -14.32 11.59
N LEU A 98 8.61 -13.60 12.46
CA LEU A 98 9.40 -12.42 12.07
C LEU A 98 10.44 -12.77 10.99
N GLU A 99 11.02 -13.94 11.03
CA GLU A 99 11.97 -14.44 10.04
C GLU A 99 11.36 -14.53 8.64
N TYR A 100 10.09 -14.85 8.53
CA TYR A 100 9.37 -14.89 7.25
C TYR A 100 9.16 -13.48 6.70
N THR A 101 8.80 -12.53 7.55
CA THR A 101 8.67 -11.12 7.17
C THR A 101 10.00 -10.59 6.62
N TYR A 102 11.09 -10.84 7.33
CA TYR A 102 12.42 -10.45 6.90
C TYR A 102 12.78 -11.05 5.53
N SER A 103 12.52 -12.35 5.36
CA SER A 103 12.77 -13.05 4.10
C SER A 103 11.97 -12.47 2.93
N VAL A 104 10.70 -12.13 3.15
CA VAL A 104 9.85 -11.51 2.13
C VAL A 104 10.37 -10.13 1.74
N MET A 105 10.72 -9.30 2.71
CA MET A 105 11.26 -7.96 2.47
C MET A 105 12.56 -8.02 1.67
N GLU A 106 13.45 -8.96 2.02
CA GLU A 106 14.70 -9.17 1.30
C GLU A 106 14.46 -9.59 -0.15
N ARG A 107 13.54 -10.52 -0.38
CA ARG A 107 13.18 -10.97 -1.74
C ARG A 107 12.58 -9.84 -2.57
N ILE A 108 11.71 -9.03 -1.99
CA ILE A 108 11.14 -7.85 -2.66
C ILE A 108 12.27 -6.92 -3.08
N ARG A 109 13.22 -6.64 -2.17
CA ARG A 109 14.34 -5.76 -2.44
C ARG A 109 15.26 -6.30 -3.54
N ILE A 110 15.56 -7.59 -3.52
CA ILE A 110 16.40 -8.23 -4.53
C ILE A 110 15.73 -8.14 -5.92
N GLN A 111 14.45 -8.38 -6.01
CA GLN A 111 13.71 -8.26 -7.27
C GLN A 111 13.70 -6.82 -7.78
N ALA A 112 13.50 -5.86 -6.90
CA ALA A 112 13.57 -4.44 -7.26
C ALA A 112 14.95 -4.04 -7.80
N LEU A 113 16.01 -4.52 -7.17
CA LEU A 113 17.38 -4.29 -7.63
C LEU A 113 17.68 -5.00 -8.96
N GLY A 114 17.00 -6.12 -9.23
CA GLY A 114 17.06 -6.82 -10.52
C GLY A 114 16.31 -6.13 -11.66
N GLY A 115 15.65 -5.01 -11.38
CA GLY A 115 14.96 -4.20 -12.40
C GLY A 115 13.43 -4.32 -12.41
N ASP A 116 12.84 -5.05 -11.46
CA ASP A 116 11.37 -5.16 -11.37
C ASP A 116 10.76 -3.89 -10.76
N ALA A 117 10.20 -3.05 -11.61
CA ALA A 117 9.61 -1.77 -11.19
C ALA A 117 8.39 -1.96 -10.26
N LEU A 118 7.69 -3.09 -10.35
CA LEU A 118 6.51 -3.37 -9.51
C LEU A 118 6.87 -3.81 -8.10
N MET A 119 8.15 -4.08 -7.84
CA MET A 119 8.64 -4.49 -6.53
C MET A 119 9.47 -3.40 -5.86
N ARG A 120 9.46 -2.19 -6.38
CA ARG A 120 10.11 -1.05 -5.73
C ARG A 120 9.36 -0.70 -4.45
N MET A 121 10.10 -0.71 -3.36
CA MET A 121 9.63 -0.11 -2.11
C MET A 121 9.90 1.39 -2.17
N ALA A 122 8.89 2.16 -1.90
CA ALA A 122 9.08 3.59 -1.72
C ALA A 122 9.73 3.88 -0.38
#